data_4329711210a8035b70652883d3dbb529
#
_entry.id   4329711210a8035b70652883d3dbb529
#
_cell.length_a   1.000
_cell.length_b   1.000
_cell.length_c   1.000
_cell.angle_alpha   90.00
_cell.angle_beta   90.00
_cell.angle_gamma   90.00
#
_symmetry.space_group_name_H-M   'P 1'
#
loop_
_entity.id
_entity.type
_entity.pdbx_description
1 polymer ?
#
loop_
_entity_poly.entity_id
_entity_poly.type
_entity_poly.pdbx_seq_one_letter_code
_entity_poly.pdbx_strand_id
1 'polypeptide(L)'
;MGKVKTVWEDCDILVVGGGMAGTGATYEARYWGRDMKIICAEKANIDRSGAVAQGLYAINCYMGMQWDENQPEDHVRYARNDLMGLIREDLAFDMARHVDSAVHKFEEWGLPIMRNEKTGHYQREGKWQIMIHGESFKPIVAEAARKSADKIYNRIMVTHLLMDESKENRVGGAVGFNCRTGAYHVFRAKAVIVAAGGASHIFKPRSVGEGMGRTWYAPWSSGSAYALPIAVGAKMTQMENRIVLTRFKDGYGPVGAYFLHLKTYTQNTYGEEYESKWYDHTKAIVGEYIDHTPTPTCLRNHAFIEEVKAGRGPIHMVTMEAFQDPHLEEVGWENFLGMTVGQAVVWASQDIDPKYVNPELTTSEPYVMGSHATCSGAWVSGPEDISPPEYFWGYNRMLTVDGLFGAGDTVGGTAHKFSSGSFTEGRIAAKAAVKYILDLGNEKIEVNNKQCEDLKEIIYKPLENYTVGRNEITAGTVSPSYLLPIQGLQRLEKIMDEYVGGISVNYMTNGNMLKRGIELLGTLQEDLEHIGAEDLHQLMRAWELKHRTITSECVAQHTLFREETRWPGYYYRGDYMKLDDDNWHCLTVSRRDPETGEWTMEKAPLYHIVDEKEDDK
;
A
#
# COMPACT_ATOMS: atom_id res chain seq x y z
N MET A 1 13.58 -34.05 -2.79
CA MET A 1 12.28 -33.59 -3.34
C MET A 1 11.92 -34.34 -4.60
N GLY A 2 10.63 -34.70 -4.82
CA GLY A 2 10.17 -35.15 -6.15
C GLY A 2 10.39 -34.05 -7.18
N LYS A 3 10.47 -34.42 -8.46
CA LYS A 3 10.73 -33.47 -9.56
C LYS A 3 9.61 -32.39 -9.59
N VAL A 4 9.95 -31.13 -9.27
CA VAL A 4 9.00 -29.99 -9.30
C VAL A 4 8.48 -29.81 -10.71
N LYS A 5 7.15 -29.85 -10.87
CA LYS A 5 6.49 -29.61 -12.16
C LYS A 5 6.67 -28.16 -12.57
N THR A 6 7.18 -27.92 -13.78
CA THR A 6 7.21 -26.59 -14.40
C THR A 6 6.01 -26.38 -15.29
N VAL A 7 5.35 -25.24 -15.16
CA VAL A 7 4.22 -24.79 -15.99
C VAL A 7 4.65 -23.54 -16.76
N TRP A 8 4.66 -23.61 -18.07
CA TRP A 8 4.98 -22.50 -18.96
C TRP A 8 3.69 -21.88 -19.50
N GLU A 9 3.60 -20.57 -19.47
CA GLU A 9 2.50 -19.80 -20.02
C GLU A 9 3.04 -18.60 -20.82
N ASP A 10 2.56 -18.47 -22.04
CA ASP A 10 2.76 -17.28 -22.86
C ASP A 10 1.52 -16.42 -22.78
N CYS A 11 1.67 -15.11 -22.63
CA CYS A 11 0.59 -14.15 -22.68
C CYS A 11 1.07 -12.81 -23.25
N ASP A 12 0.12 -11.97 -23.65
CA ASP A 12 0.43 -10.59 -24.02
C ASP A 12 0.55 -9.73 -22.78
N ILE A 13 -0.37 -9.87 -21.81
CA ILE A 13 -0.39 -9.10 -20.56
C ILE A 13 -0.44 -10.07 -19.38
N LEU A 14 0.52 -9.92 -18.47
CA LEU A 14 0.52 -10.54 -17.15
C LEU A 14 0.15 -9.50 -16.09
N VAL A 15 -0.92 -9.75 -15.33
CA VAL A 15 -1.29 -8.96 -14.16
C VAL A 15 -0.85 -9.70 -12.91
N VAL A 16 0.00 -9.06 -12.09
CA VAL A 16 0.53 -9.62 -10.84
C VAL A 16 -0.24 -9.02 -9.66
N GLY A 17 -1.13 -9.83 -9.07
CA GLY A 17 -2.05 -9.44 -7.99
C GLY A 17 -3.48 -9.25 -8.50
N GLY A 18 -4.43 -9.84 -7.79
CA GLY A 18 -5.87 -9.82 -8.09
C GLY A 18 -6.68 -8.94 -7.12
N GLY A 19 -6.06 -7.93 -6.49
CA GLY A 19 -6.72 -6.90 -5.69
C GLY A 19 -7.54 -5.93 -6.53
N MET A 20 -7.91 -4.77 -5.99
CA MET A 20 -8.68 -3.76 -6.72
C MET A 20 -7.97 -3.31 -8.01
N ALA A 21 -6.69 -2.93 -7.91
CA ALA A 21 -5.92 -2.51 -9.07
C ALA A 21 -5.77 -3.62 -10.13
N GLY A 22 -5.48 -4.85 -9.69
CA GLY A 22 -5.33 -5.99 -10.62
C GLY A 22 -6.63 -6.41 -11.29
N THR A 23 -7.78 -6.35 -10.59
CA THR A 23 -9.09 -6.62 -11.22
C THR A 23 -9.45 -5.53 -12.23
N GLY A 24 -9.15 -4.26 -11.92
CA GLY A 24 -9.31 -3.14 -12.85
C GLY A 24 -8.43 -3.29 -14.10
N ALA A 25 -7.16 -3.67 -13.89
CA ALA A 25 -6.23 -3.92 -15.00
C ALA A 25 -6.70 -5.07 -15.90
N THR A 26 -7.12 -6.18 -15.31
CA THR A 26 -7.61 -7.35 -16.06
C THR A 26 -8.85 -7.02 -16.89
N TYR A 27 -9.79 -6.28 -16.29
CA TYR A 27 -11.02 -5.85 -16.99
C TYR A 27 -10.72 -4.94 -18.18
N GLU A 28 -9.95 -3.89 -17.97
CA GLU A 28 -9.67 -2.89 -19.00
C GLU A 28 -8.73 -3.42 -20.09
N ALA A 29 -7.80 -4.33 -19.74
CA ALA A 29 -6.95 -4.99 -20.71
C ALA A 29 -7.79 -5.74 -21.77
N ARG A 30 -8.86 -6.43 -21.37
CA ARG A 30 -9.79 -7.09 -22.31
C ARG A 30 -10.59 -6.10 -23.13
N TYR A 31 -10.98 -4.97 -22.52
CA TYR A 31 -11.77 -3.96 -23.23
C TYR A 31 -11.01 -3.38 -24.44
N TRP A 32 -9.72 -3.07 -24.27
CA TRP A 32 -8.86 -2.50 -25.32
C TRP A 32 -8.14 -3.56 -26.14
N GLY A 33 -7.69 -4.65 -25.53
CA GLY A 33 -6.93 -5.75 -26.14
C GLY A 33 -7.79 -6.98 -26.38
N ARG A 34 -8.82 -6.88 -27.25
CA ARG A 34 -9.84 -7.92 -27.46
C ARG A 34 -9.27 -9.29 -27.77
N ASP A 35 -8.23 -9.34 -28.60
CA ASP A 35 -7.59 -10.58 -29.08
C ASP A 35 -6.30 -10.92 -28.30
N MET A 36 -5.93 -10.11 -27.32
CA MET A 36 -4.74 -10.34 -26.50
C MET A 36 -5.00 -11.41 -25.44
N LYS A 37 -3.98 -12.23 -25.18
CA LYS A 37 -4.02 -13.21 -24.10
C LYS A 37 -3.67 -12.54 -22.76
N ILE A 38 -4.62 -12.52 -21.83
CA ILE A 38 -4.53 -11.85 -20.53
C ILE A 38 -4.53 -12.90 -19.43
N ILE A 39 -3.47 -12.90 -18.61
CA ILE A 39 -3.33 -13.77 -17.45
C ILE A 39 -3.24 -12.91 -16.18
N CYS A 40 -3.98 -13.30 -15.14
CA CYS A 40 -3.84 -12.74 -13.79
C CYS A 40 -3.28 -13.80 -12.84
N ALA A 41 -2.19 -13.48 -12.13
CA ALA A 41 -1.58 -14.32 -11.11
C ALA A 41 -1.82 -13.72 -9.72
N GLU A 42 -2.58 -14.44 -8.87
CA GLU A 42 -2.98 -14.01 -7.53
C GLU A 42 -2.40 -14.96 -6.47
N LYS A 43 -1.78 -14.39 -5.44
CA LYS A 43 -1.16 -15.15 -4.34
C LYS A 43 -2.20 -15.88 -3.48
N ALA A 44 -3.35 -15.28 -3.25
CA ALA A 44 -4.45 -15.88 -2.51
C ALA A 44 -5.52 -16.48 -3.45
N ASN A 45 -6.76 -16.11 -3.26
CA ASN A 45 -7.87 -16.38 -4.17
C ASN A 45 -8.47 -15.04 -4.59
N ILE A 46 -8.64 -14.84 -5.89
CA ILE A 46 -9.11 -13.55 -6.42
C ILE A 46 -10.45 -13.09 -5.83
N ASP A 47 -11.30 -14.01 -5.41
CA ASP A 47 -12.62 -13.67 -4.81
C ASP A 47 -12.51 -12.98 -3.45
N ARG A 48 -11.42 -13.22 -2.74
CA ARG A 48 -11.20 -12.74 -1.37
C ARG A 48 -9.76 -12.32 -1.12
N SER A 49 -9.13 -11.66 -2.09
CA SER A 49 -7.78 -11.12 -1.97
C SER A 49 -7.77 -9.59 -1.91
N GLY A 50 -6.67 -9.04 -1.38
CA GLY A 50 -6.46 -7.60 -1.23
C GLY A 50 -7.22 -6.97 -0.06
N ALA A 51 -7.04 -5.65 0.12
CA ALA A 51 -7.58 -4.91 1.26
C ALA A 51 -9.12 -4.87 1.29
N VAL A 52 -9.78 -4.92 0.14
CA VAL A 52 -11.26 -4.90 0.03
C VAL A 52 -11.90 -6.26 0.33
N ALA A 53 -11.11 -7.31 0.55
CA ALA A 53 -11.61 -8.67 0.76
C ALA A 53 -12.49 -8.85 2.00
N GLN A 54 -12.34 -8.00 2.99
CA GLN A 54 -13.12 -8.02 4.23
C GLN A 54 -14.47 -7.28 4.14
N GLY A 55 -14.75 -6.64 3.00
CA GLY A 55 -15.89 -5.75 2.83
C GLY A 55 -15.57 -4.30 3.18
N LEU A 56 -16.37 -3.39 2.67
CA LEU A 56 -16.28 -1.95 2.94
C LEU A 56 -17.68 -1.37 3.10
N TYR A 57 -17.81 -0.35 3.92
CA TYR A 57 -19.05 0.42 4.06
C TYR A 57 -19.05 1.69 3.19
N ALA A 58 -17.90 2.04 2.60
CA ALA A 58 -17.73 3.26 1.82
C ALA A 58 -16.72 3.10 0.68
N ILE A 59 -16.87 3.93 -0.33
CA ILE A 59 -15.87 4.24 -1.36
C ILE A 59 -15.33 5.64 -1.06
N ASN A 60 -14.04 5.76 -0.78
CA ASN A 60 -13.43 7.00 -0.27
C ASN A 60 -12.85 7.92 -1.36
N CYS A 61 -13.04 7.60 -2.63
CA CYS A 61 -12.65 8.44 -3.75
C CYS A 61 -13.73 8.40 -4.83
N TYR A 62 -14.55 9.44 -4.87
CA TYR A 62 -15.60 9.64 -5.88
C TYR A 62 -15.84 11.13 -6.07
N MET A 63 -15.74 11.61 -7.31
CA MET A 63 -15.89 13.05 -7.61
C MET A 63 -17.37 13.45 -7.65
N GLY A 64 -18.20 12.73 -8.36
CA GLY A 64 -19.60 13.11 -8.62
C GLY A 64 -19.71 14.18 -9.70
N MET A 65 -18.82 14.14 -10.69
CA MET A 65 -18.76 15.13 -11.78
C MET A 65 -20.08 15.25 -12.54
N GLN A 66 -20.83 14.15 -12.67
CA GLN A 66 -22.15 14.16 -13.32
C GLN A 66 -23.20 15.03 -12.59
N TRP A 67 -22.95 15.36 -11.33
CA TRP A 67 -23.81 16.21 -10.48
C TRP A 67 -23.14 17.53 -10.09
N ASP A 68 -21.97 17.81 -10.68
CA ASP A 68 -21.15 18.99 -10.39
C ASP A 68 -20.78 19.14 -8.89
N GLU A 69 -20.53 18.00 -8.21
CA GLU A 69 -20.22 17.97 -6.78
C GLU A 69 -18.76 18.30 -6.50
N ASN A 70 -17.83 17.69 -7.25
CA ASN A 70 -16.40 17.95 -7.18
C ASN A 70 -15.76 17.81 -8.58
N GLN A 71 -14.62 18.48 -8.74
CA GLN A 71 -13.80 18.41 -9.95
C GLN A 71 -12.45 17.73 -9.67
N PRO A 72 -11.73 17.19 -10.68
CA PRO A 72 -10.41 16.60 -10.51
C PRO A 72 -9.41 17.53 -9.83
N GLU A 73 -9.48 18.83 -10.10
CA GLU A 73 -8.64 19.87 -9.49
C GLU A 73 -8.84 19.94 -7.97
N ASP A 74 -10.05 19.73 -7.49
CA ASP A 74 -10.34 19.73 -6.04
C ASP A 74 -9.65 18.56 -5.35
N HIS A 75 -9.59 17.39 -6.01
CA HIS A 75 -8.87 16.23 -5.50
C HIS A 75 -7.35 16.46 -5.46
N VAL A 76 -6.79 17.09 -6.50
CA VAL A 76 -5.37 17.46 -6.53
C VAL A 76 -5.02 18.40 -5.38
N ARG A 77 -5.82 19.47 -5.18
CA ARG A 77 -5.60 20.41 -4.05
C ARG A 77 -5.68 19.73 -2.71
N TYR A 78 -6.67 18.84 -2.52
CA TYR A 78 -6.82 18.06 -1.30
C TYR A 78 -5.59 17.16 -1.04
N ALA A 79 -5.15 16.39 -2.04
CA ALA A 79 -4.00 15.50 -1.89
C ALA A 79 -2.69 16.28 -1.71
N ARG A 80 -2.51 17.40 -2.42
CA ARG A 80 -1.39 18.33 -2.24
C ARG A 80 -1.33 18.84 -0.81
N ASN A 81 -2.46 19.29 -0.28
CA ASN A 81 -2.55 19.79 1.07
C ASN A 81 -2.23 18.70 2.12
N ASP A 82 -2.85 17.53 2.02
CA ASP A 82 -2.65 16.43 2.99
C ASP A 82 -1.20 15.91 3.00
N LEU A 83 -0.51 15.99 1.87
CA LEU A 83 0.90 15.60 1.74
C LEU A 83 1.89 16.77 1.85
N MET A 84 1.42 17.92 2.33
CA MET A 84 2.25 19.13 2.51
C MET A 84 3.09 19.47 1.28
N GLY A 85 2.42 19.55 0.11
CA GLY A 85 2.99 19.95 -1.16
C GLY A 85 3.56 18.82 -2.01
N LEU A 86 3.91 17.68 -1.45
CA LEU A 86 4.70 16.67 -2.13
C LEU A 86 3.87 15.60 -2.86
N ILE A 87 3.28 15.95 -4.00
CA ILE A 87 2.58 14.99 -4.89
C ILE A 87 2.95 15.19 -6.36
N ARG A 88 2.73 14.13 -7.15
CA ARG A 88 2.63 14.12 -8.61
C ARG A 88 1.19 14.51 -8.99
N GLU A 89 0.98 15.79 -9.26
CA GLU A 89 -0.35 16.33 -9.57
C GLU A 89 -0.92 15.76 -10.87
N ASP A 90 -0.08 15.49 -11.84
CA ASP A 90 -0.47 14.85 -13.10
C ASP A 90 -1.09 13.46 -12.90
N LEU A 91 -0.53 12.65 -11.99
CA LEU A 91 -1.07 11.33 -11.66
C LEU A 91 -2.37 11.44 -10.85
N ALA A 92 -2.43 12.38 -9.88
CA ALA A 92 -3.60 12.61 -9.06
C ALA A 92 -4.79 13.09 -9.89
N PHE A 93 -4.53 14.05 -10.79
CA PHE A 93 -5.53 14.57 -11.73
C PHE A 93 -6.05 13.48 -12.68
N ASP A 94 -5.13 12.71 -13.27
CA ASP A 94 -5.47 11.65 -14.20
C ASP A 94 -6.33 10.55 -13.55
N MET A 95 -6.01 10.16 -12.32
CA MET A 95 -6.85 9.23 -11.57
C MET A 95 -8.22 9.83 -11.27
N ALA A 96 -8.27 11.08 -10.79
CA ALA A 96 -9.52 11.74 -10.39
C ALA A 96 -10.49 11.93 -11.57
N ARG A 97 -10.00 12.32 -12.76
CA ARG A 97 -10.86 12.49 -13.96
C ARG A 97 -11.48 11.19 -14.48
N HIS A 98 -10.96 10.03 -14.03
CA HIS A 98 -11.43 8.71 -14.48
C HIS A 98 -12.16 7.90 -13.41
N VAL A 99 -12.08 8.28 -12.12
CA VAL A 99 -12.57 7.45 -11.01
C VAL A 99 -14.08 7.25 -10.99
N ASP A 100 -14.86 8.26 -11.38
CA ASP A 100 -16.32 8.17 -11.40
C ASP A 100 -16.80 7.05 -12.32
N SER A 101 -16.17 6.91 -13.49
CA SER A 101 -16.49 5.86 -14.43
C SER A 101 -16.24 4.44 -13.89
N ALA A 102 -15.29 4.28 -12.98
CA ALA A 102 -15.07 3.01 -12.29
C ALA A 102 -16.19 2.71 -11.27
N VAL A 103 -16.62 3.72 -10.51
CA VAL A 103 -17.71 3.58 -9.54
C VAL A 103 -19.03 3.25 -10.22
N HIS A 104 -19.34 3.91 -11.35
CA HIS A 104 -20.54 3.59 -12.15
C HIS A 104 -20.52 2.16 -12.67
N LYS A 105 -19.33 1.60 -13.02
CA LYS A 105 -19.21 0.19 -13.36
C LYS A 105 -19.48 -0.73 -12.18
N PHE A 106 -19.06 -0.38 -10.98
CA PHE A 106 -19.38 -1.17 -9.79
C PHE A 106 -20.89 -1.25 -9.55
N GLU A 107 -21.62 -0.12 -9.70
CA GLU A 107 -23.08 -0.11 -9.60
C GLU A 107 -23.73 -0.95 -10.72
N GLU A 108 -23.27 -0.79 -11.98
CA GLU A 108 -23.75 -1.60 -13.12
C GLU A 108 -23.55 -3.12 -12.87
N TRP A 109 -22.49 -3.50 -12.18
CA TRP A 109 -22.21 -4.90 -11.81
C TRP A 109 -22.97 -5.37 -10.57
N GLY A 110 -23.76 -4.50 -9.95
CA GLY A 110 -24.64 -4.83 -8.83
C GLY A 110 -24.09 -4.50 -7.45
N LEU A 111 -23.07 -3.63 -7.33
CA LEU A 111 -22.68 -3.11 -6.02
C LEU A 111 -23.78 -2.19 -5.49
N PRO A 112 -24.35 -2.47 -4.30
CA PRO A 112 -25.36 -1.60 -3.71
C PRO A 112 -24.73 -0.28 -3.23
N ILE A 113 -25.02 0.81 -3.92
CA ILE A 113 -24.62 2.17 -3.54
C ILE A 113 -25.83 2.89 -2.96
N MET A 114 -25.68 3.44 -1.76
CA MET A 114 -26.76 4.18 -1.09
C MET A 114 -27.04 5.50 -1.82
N ARG A 115 -28.31 5.87 -1.88
CA ARG A 115 -28.74 7.12 -2.52
C ARG A 115 -29.46 8.03 -1.53
N ASN A 116 -29.21 9.32 -1.68
CA ASN A 116 -29.95 10.34 -0.97
C ASN A 116 -31.38 10.42 -1.55
N GLU A 117 -32.38 10.19 -0.73
CA GLU A 117 -33.80 10.15 -1.15
C GLU A 117 -34.31 11.46 -1.76
N LYS A 118 -33.73 12.60 -1.35
CA LYS A 118 -34.19 13.94 -1.81
C LYS A 118 -33.58 14.33 -3.15
N THR A 119 -32.31 13.99 -3.38
CA THR A 119 -31.56 14.43 -4.58
C THR A 119 -31.44 13.34 -5.62
N GLY A 120 -31.51 12.05 -5.23
CA GLY A 120 -31.21 10.91 -6.06
C GLY A 120 -29.72 10.68 -6.30
N HIS A 121 -28.85 11.57 -5.81
CA HIS A 121 -27.39 11.42 -5.86
C HIS A 121 -26.93 10.30 -4.93
N TYR A 122 -25.67 9.86 -5.06
CA TYR A 122 -25.10 8.94 -4.08
C TYR A 122 -25.01 9.61 -2.70
N GLN A 123 -25.33 8.85 -1.65
CA GLN A 123 -25.24 9.34 -0.28
C GLN A 123 -23.78 9.58 0.08
N ARG A 124 -23.44 10.80 0.49
CA ARG A 124 -22.10 11.19 0.90
C ARG A 124 -21.98 11.31 2.41
N GLU A 125 -20.78 10.91 2.89
CA GLU A 125 -20.28 11.28 4.20
C GLU A 125 -18.93 11.99 4.01
N GLY A 126 -18.95 13.32 4.17
CA GLY A 126 -17.82 14.19 3.80
C GLY A 126 -17.72 14.41 2.28
N LYS A 127 -16.60 15.03 1.85
CA LYS A 127 -16.44 15.52 0.47
C LYS A 127 -16.21 14.39 -0.55
N TRP A 128 -15.45 13.34 -0.18
CA TRP A 128 -14.92 12.34 -1.12
C TRP A 128 -15.58 10.97 -1.01
N GLN A 129 -16.27 10.71 0.09
CA GLN A 129 -16.75 9.39 0.45
C GLN A 129 -18.22 9.22 0.06
N ILE A 130 -18.54 8.10 -0.58
CA ILE A 130 -19.93 7.65 -0.80
C ILE A 130 -20.18 6.34 -0.08
N MET A 131 -21.43 6.14 0.37
CA MET A 131 -21.83 5.01 1.21
C MET A 131 -22.29 3.82 0.37
N ILE A 132 -21.86 2.61 0.76
CA ILE A 132 -22.16 1.35 0.07
C ILE A 132 -22.46 0.23 1.07
N HIS A 133 -23.14 -0.82 0.62
CA HIS A 133 -23.17 -2.12 1.28
C HIS A 133 -22.16 -3.04 0.59
N GLY A 134 -20.93 -3.04 1.08
CA GLY A 134 -19.76 -3.53 0.34
C GLY A 134 -19.27 -4.93 0.66
N GLU A 135 -20.05 -5.80 1.33
CA GLU A 135 -19.65 -7.19 1.55
C GLU A 135 -19.44 -7.96 0.24
N SER A 136 -20.21 -7.62 -0.79
CA SER A 136 -20.13 -8.20 -2.13
C SER A 136 -19.13 -7.48 -3.06
N PHE A 137 -18.51 -6.39 -2.63
CA PHE A 137 -17.66 -5.57 -3.50
C PHE A 137 -16.51 -6.38 -4.14
N LYS A 138 -15.76 -7.11 -3.32
CA LYS A 138 -14.64 -7.91 -3.85
C LYS A 138 -15.09 -9.04 -4.79
N PRO A 139 -16.09 -9.87 -4.48
CA PRO A 139 -16.66 -10.83 -5.42
C PRO A 139 -17.13 -10.23 -6.75
N ILE A 140 -17.76 -9.05 -6.73
CA ILE A 140 -18.25 -8.35 -7.93
C ILE A 140 -17.09 -8.02 -8.88
N VAL A 141 -16.04 -7.34 -8.39
CA VAL A 141 -14.88 -6.98 -9.22
C VAL A 141 -14.06 -8.20 -9.64
N ALA A 142 -14.02 -9.26 -8.80
CA ALA A 142 -13.37 -10.52 -9.15
C ALA A 142 -14.11 -11.24 -10.28
N GLU A 143 -15.44 -11.19 -10.29
CA GLU A 143 -16.26 -11.77 -11.38
C GLU A 143 -16.03 -11.02 -12.70
N ALA A 144 -15.96 -9.68 -12.67
CA ALA A 144 -15.61 -8.89 -13.84
C ALA A 144 -14.23 -9.27 -14.39
N ALA A 145 -13.24 -9.46 -13.53
CA ALA A 145 -11.91 -9.91 -13.93
C ALA A 145 -11.92 -11.34 -14.50
N ARG A 146 -12.69 -12.28 -13.90
CA ARG A 146 -12.83 -13.65 -14.45
C ARG A 146 -13.43 -13.70 -15.83
N LYS A 147 -14.40 -12.85 -16.11
CA LYS A 147 -15.01 -12.74 -17.45
C LYS A 147 -14.09 -12.12 -18.49
N SER A 148 -13.05 -11.41 -18.05
CA SER A 148 -12.12 -10.66 -18.90
C SER A 148 -10.81 -11.38 -19.15
N ALA A 149 -10.29 -12.14 -18.19
CA ALA A 149 -9.04 -12.88 -18.33
C ALA A 149 -9.22 -14.17 -19.13
N ASP A 150 -8.18 -14.57 -19.87
CA ASP A 150 -8.11 -15.93 -20.44
C ASP A 150 -7.83 -16.96 -19.35
N LYS A 151 -7.00 -16.59 -18.36
CA LYS A 151 -6.71 -17.43 -17.20
C LYS A 151 -6.50 -16.59 -15.95
N ILE A 152 -7.02 -17.09 -14.83
CA ILE A 152 -6.69 -16.60 -13.49
C ILE A 152 -6.01 -17.73 -12.72
N TYR A 153 -4.78 -17.51 -12.34
CA TYR A 153 -4.01 -18.40 -11.50
C TYR A 153 -4.08 -17.95 -10.04
N ASN A 154 -4.91 -18.61 -9.26
CA ASN A 154 -4.92 -18.43 -7.80
C ASN A 154 -3.77 -19.21 -7.16
N ARG A 155 -3.33 -18.75 -5.98
CA ARG A 155 -2.28 -19.38 -5.17
C ARG A 155 -0.89 -19.32 -5.81
N ILE A 156 -0.62 -18.32 -6.64
CA ILE A 156 0.70 -18.09 -7.21
C ILE A 156 1.41 -16.95 -6.46
N MET A 157 2.46 -17.29 -5.73
CA MET A 157 3.44 -16.32 -5.25
C MET A 157 4.40 -16.01 -6.38
N VAL A 158 4.27 -14.83 -6.97
CA VAL A 158 5.26 -14.30 -7.92
C VAL A 158 6.46 -13.81 -7.12
N THR A 159 7.65 -14.32 -7.46
CA THR A 159 8.88 -14.08 -6.69
C THR A 159 9.88 -13.20 -7.42
N HIS A 160 9.92 -13.27 -8.76
CA HIS A 160 10.85 -12.50 -9.59
C HIS A 160 10.17 -12.06 -10.89
N LEU A 161 10.60 -10.91 -11.39
CA LEU A 161 10.38 -10.52 -12.78
C LEU A 161 11.49 -11.13 -13.66
N LEU A 162 11.15 -11.39 -14.91
CA LEU A 162 12.10 -11.83 -15.93
C LEU A 162 12.42 -10.67 -16.85
N MET A 163 13.69 -10.51 -17.20
CA MET A 163 14.12 -9.50 -18.16
C MET A 163 14.19 -10.11 -19.55
N ASP A 164 13.95 -9.29 -20.55
CA ASP A 164 14.08 -9.65 -21.96
C ASP A 164 15.55 -9.65 -22.40
N GLU A 165 16.03 -10.74 -22.99
CA GLU A 165 17.40 -10.81 -23.48
C GLU A 165 17.62 -10.06 -24.80
N SER A 166 16.56 -9.81 -25.56
CA SER A 166 16.66 -9.16 -26.87
C SER A 166 16.77 -7.63 -26.76
N LYS A 167 16.43 -7.06 -25.61
CA LYS A 167 16.48 -5.62 -25.37
C LYS A 167 16.80 -5.30 -23.91
N GLU A 168 17.84 -4.50 -23.71
CA GLU A 168 18.22 -4.00 -22.37
C GLU A 168 17.07 -3.21 -21.73
N ASN A 169 16.94 -3.33 -20.41
CA ASN A 169 15.96 -2.63 -19.59
C ASN A 169 14.49 -2.87 -20.01
N ARG A 170 14.16 -4.06 -20.52
CA ARG A 170 12.79 -4.45 -20.85
C ARG A 170 12.37 -5.70 -20.06
N VAL A 171 11.14 -5.68 -19.49
CA VAL A 171 10.60 -6.87 -18.85
C VAL A 171 10.14 -7.90 -19.88
N GLY A 172 10.37 -9.18 -19.59
CA GLY A 172 9.96 -10.32 -20.43
C GLY A 172 8.94 -11.25 -19.78
N GLY A 173 8.57 -10.97 -18.52
CA GLY A 173 7.61 -11.81 -17.79
C GLY A 173 7.89 -11.89 -16.30
N ALA A 174 7.47 -13.00 -15.70
CA ALA A 174 7.68 -13.27 -14.27
C ALA A 174 7.72 -14.77 -13.97
N VAL A 175 8.31 -15.12 -12.82
CA VAL A 175 8.27 -16.47 -12.27
C VAL A 175 7.69 -16.48 -10.87
N GLY A 176 7.17 -17.64 -10.49
CA GLY A 176 6.66 -17.87 -9.16
C GLY A 176 6.30 -19.33 -8.94
N PHE A 177 5.65 -19.62 -7.83
CA PHE A 177 5.23 -20.97 -7.52
C PHE A 177 3.82 -21.02 -6.94
N ASN A 178 3.16 -22.14 -7.13
CA ASN A 178 1.85 -22.39 -6.54
C ASN A 178 2.01 -22.80 -5.07
N CYS A 179 1.47 -21.99 -4.17
CA CYS A 179 1.58 -22.18 -2.71
C CYS A 179 0.85 -23.43 -2.18
N ARG A 180 0.07 -24.14 -3.02
CA ARG A 180 -0.65 -25.35 -2.63
C ARG A 180 -0.07 -26.61 -3.27
N THR A 181 0.31 -26.53 -4.55
CA THR A 181 0.78 -27.69 -5.31
C THR A 181 2.29 -27.76 -5.42
N GLY A 182 3.00 -26.67 -5.15
CA GLY A 182 4.44 -26.54 -5.33
C GLY A 182 4.87 -26.49 -6.80
N ALA A 183 3.97 -26.34 -7.76
CA ALA A 183 4.34 -26.20 -9.15
C ALA A 183 5.04 -24.88 -9.41
N TYR A 184 6.15 -24.91 -10.16
CA TYR A 184 6.87 -23.74 -10.63
C TYR A 184 6.17 -23.18 -11.88
N HIS A 185 5.91 -21.89 -11.91
CA HIS A 185 5.28 -21.20 -13.00
C HIS A 185 6.22 -20.19 -13.64
N VAL A 186 6.32 -20.24 -14.96
CA VAL A 186 7.03 -19.27 -15.81
C VAL A 186 6.02 -18.62 -16.71
N PHE A 187 5.82 -17.33 -16.57
CA PHE A 187 4.96 -16.51 -17.42
C PHE A 187 5.85 -15.66 -18.32
N ARG A 188 5.81 -15.89 -19.63
CA ARG A 188 6.42 -15.00 -20.62
C ARG A 188 5.35 -14.02 -21.07
N ALA A 189 5.65 -12.72 -20.96
CA ALA A 189 4.67 -11.67 -21.22
C ALA A 189 5.31 -10.50 -21.96
N LYS A 190 4.54 -9.87 -22.86
CA LYS A 190 4.97 -8.64 -23.55
C LYS A 190 4.88 -7.41 -22.64
N ALA A 191 3.93 -7.41 -21.71
CA ALA A 191 3.80 -6.41 -20.67
C ALA A 191 3.43 -7.06 -19.35
N VAL A 192 3.95 -6.51 -18.24
CA VAL A 192 3.64 -6.93 -16.88
C VAL A 192 3.08 -5.75 -16.10
N ILE A 193 1.91 -5.93 -15.47
CA ILE A 193 1.28 -4.92 -14.61
C ILE A 193 1.40 -5.40 -13.16
N VAL A 194 2.18 -4.70 -12.34
CA VAL A 194 2.33 -5.00 -10.92
C VAL A 194 1.24 -4.28 -10.14
N ALA A 195 0.39 -5.04 -9.47
CA ALA A 195 -0.78 -4.60 -8.69
C ALA A 195 -0.88 -5.37 -7.36
N ALA A 196 0.27 -5.58 -6.69
CA ALA A 196 0.41 -6.53 -5.58
C ALA A 196 0.18 -5.91 -4.19
N GLY A 197 -0.39 -4.70 -4.10
CA GLY A 197 -0.69 -4.00 -2.85
C GLY A 197 0.55 -3.43 -2.16
N GLY A 198 0.39 -2.83 -0.98
CA GLY A 198 1.47 -2.22 -0.22
C GLY A 198 2.25 -3.21 0.66
N ALA A 199 2.78 -2.69 1.79
CA ALA A 199 3.54 -3.49 2.75
C ALA A 199 3.03 -3.29 4.18
N SER A 200 2.68 -4.40 4.81
CA SER A 200 2.41 -4.55 6.23
C SER A 200 3.46 -5.47 6.86
N HIS A 201 3.54 -5.48 8.19
CA HIS A 201 4.52 -6.30 8.92
C HIS A 201 5.99 -6.05 8.52
N ILE A 202 6.32 -4.80 8.25
CA ILE A 202 7.70 -4.34 8.15
C ILE A 202 8.15 -3.60 9.42
N PHE A 203 7.20 -3.13 10.23
CA PHE A 203 7.44 -2.61 11.58
C PHE A 203 6.78 -3.52 12.61
N LYS A 204 7.34 -3.55 13.82
CA LYS A 204 6.80 -4.33 14.91
C LYS A 204 5.40 -3.87 15.29
N PRO A 205 4.42 -4.77 15.37
CA PRO A 205 3.09 -4.46 15.87
C PRO A 205 3.11 -3.92 17.31
N ARG A 206 2.12 -3.11 17.68
CA ARG A 206 2.07 -2.48 19.01
C ARG A 206 2.02 -3.50 20.14
N SER A 207 1.30 -4.59 20.00
CA SER A 207 1.20 -5.62 21.03
C SER A 207 1.48 -7.00 20.49
N VAL A 208 2.01 -7.88 21.36
CA VAL A 208 2.27 -9.30 21.03
C VAL A 208 0.97 -10.03 20.65
N GLY A 209 -0.15 -9.67 21.28
CA GLY A 209 -1.46 -10.24 20.96
C GLY A 209 -2.03 -9.78 19.61
N GLU A 210 -1.48 -8.74 19.02
CA GLU A 210 -1.96 -8.23 17.74
C GLU A 210 -1.57 -9.10 16.56
N GLY A 211 -0.41 -9.77 16.59
CA GLY A 211 0.02 -10.73 15.61
C GLY A 211 -0.40 -10.45 14.16
N MET A 212 -0.16 -11.33 13.26
CA MET A 212 -0.49 -11.15 11.83
C MET A 212 -1.99 -11.03 11.52
N GLY A 213 -2.88 -11.37 12.45
CA GLY A 213 -4.34 -11.30 12.28
C GLY A 213 -4.98 -9.98 12.70
N ARG A 214 -4.24 -9.07 13.35
CA ARG A 214 -4.78 -7.81 13.89
C ARG A 214 -4.22 -6.55 13.23
N THR A 215 -3.65 -6.69 12.07
CA THR A 215 -3.23 -5.58 11.23
C THR A 215 -4.45 -4.95 10.54
N TRP A 216 -4.54 -3.63 10.55
CA TRP A 216 -5.60 -2.93 9.82
C TRP A 216 -5.53 -3.16 8.32
N TYR A 217 -4.34 -3.08 7.75
CA TYR A 217 -4.13 -3.34 6.33
C TYR A 217 -4.03 -4.85 6.07
N ALA A 218 -4.24 -5.28 4.83
CA ALA A 218 -4.15 -6.69 4.47
C ALA A 218 -2.83 -7.30 4.96
N PRO A 219 -2.84 -8.24 5.93
CA PRO A 219 -1.63 -8.69 6.62
C PRO A 219 -0.65 -9.42 5.70
N TRP A 220 -1.14 -9.89 4.58
CA TRP A 220 -0.37 -10.62 3.57
C TRP A 220 0.16 -9.73 2.44
N SER A 221 -0.06 -8.42 2.51
CA SER A 221 0.61 -7.43 1.65
C SER A 221 2.06 -7.34 2.08
N SER A 222 2.95 -7.95 1.32
CA SER A 222 4.34 -8.23 1.70
C SER A 222 5.37 -7.32 1.02
N GLY A 223 4.93 -6.19 0.47
CA GLY A 223 5.83 -5.29 -0.26
C GLY A 223 6.25 -5.80 -1.63
N SER A 224 5.63 -6.87 -2.15
CA SER A 224 5.96 -7.39 -3.48
C SER A 224 5.77 -6.36 -4.59
N ALA A 225 4.82 -5.42 -4.41
CA ALA A 225 4.59 -4.30 -5.33
C ALA A 225 5.78 -3.35 -5.46
N TYR A 226 6.64 -3.32 -4.46
CA TYR A 226 7.87 -2.51 -4.43
C TYR A 226 9.10 -3.38 -4.72
N ALA A 227 9.22 -4.52 -4.05
CA ALA A 227 10.39 -5.40 -4.17
C ALA A 227 10.61 -5.92 -5.60
N LEU A 228 9.54 -6.29 -6.32
CA LEU A 228 9.64 -6.76 -7.70
C LEU A 228 10.23 -5.70 -8.64
N PRO A 229 9.71 -4.44 -8.67
CA PRO A 229 10.34 -3.37 -9.44
C PRO A 229 11.77 -3.03 -8.99
N ILE A 230 12.02 -2.95 -7.68
CA ILE A 230 13.35 -2.66 -7.13
C ILE A 230 14.38 -3.68 -7.62
N ALA A 231 14.02 -4.97 -7.62
CA ALA A 231 14.92 -6.05 -8.01
C ALA A 231 15.39 -5.97 -9.48
N VAL A 232 14.63 -5.32 -10.34
CA VAL A 232 14.99 -5.10 -11.77
C VAL A 232 15.47 -3.68 -12.06
N GLY A 233 15.79 -2.90 -11.02
CA GLY A 233 16.36 -1.56 -11.16
C GLY A 233 15.38 -0.47 -11.54
N ALA A 234 14.08 -0.67 -11.37
CA ALA A 234 13.10 0.39 -11.54
C ALA A 234 13.27 1.46 -10.44
N LYS A 235 13.04 2.72 -10.80
CA LYS A 235 13.08 3.83 -9.84
C LYS A 235 11.88 3.80 -8.91
N MET A 236 12.12 4.15 -7.63
CA MET A 236 11.10 4.31 -6.59
C MET A 236 11.02 5.76 -6.15
N THR A 237 9.89 6.16 -5.58
CA THR A 237 9.71 7.54 -5.08
C THR A 237 9.01 7.57 -3.72
N GLN A 238 9.43 8.53 -2.89
CA GLN A 238 8.82 8.89 -1.60
C GLN A 238 8.57 7.70 -0.67
N MET A 239 9.46 6.71 -0.69
CA MET A 239 9.33 5.50 0.14
C MET A 239 9.47 5.80 1.64
N GLU A 240 9.97 6.97 2.02
CA GLU A 240 9.95 7.47 3.40
C GLU A 240 8.55 7.82 3.89
N ASN A 241 7.63 8.15 2.97
CA ASN A 241 6.26 8.53 3.31
C ASN A 241 5.43 7.28 3.64
N ARG A 242 5.19 7.06 4.90
CA ARG A 242 4.46 5.93 5.49
C ARG A 242 3.34 6.43 6.37
N ILE A 243 2.28 5.63 6.53
CA ILE A 243 1.13 6.00 7.34
C ILE A 243 1.16 5.34 8.71
N VAL A 244 0.85 6.12 9.73
CA VAL A 244 0.48 5.67 11.07
C VAL A 244 -0.98 6.03 11.29
N LEU A 245 -1.79 5.07 11.69
CA LEU A 245 -3.23 5.25 11.89
C LEU A 245 -3.56 5.37 13.36
N THR A 246 -4.49 6.26 13.70
CA THR A 246 -5.22 6.16 14.96
C THR A 246 -6.28 5.08 14.81
N ARG A 247 -6.34 4.15 15.76
CA ARG A 247 -7.28 3.02 15.77
C ARG A 247 -7.77 2.72 17.18
N PHE A 248 -8.84 1.95 17.31
CA PHE A 248 -9.25 1.40 18.59
C PHE A 248 -8.17 0.47 19.13
N LYS A 249 -7.90 0.57 20.43
CA LYS A 249 -6.98 -0.33 21.13
C LYS A 249 -7.48 -1.76 21.01
N ASP A 250 -6.56 -2.67 20.76
CA ASP A 250 -6.83 -4.09 20.54
C ASP A 250 -7.80 -4.40 19.38
N GLY A 251 -8.06 -3.41 18.52
CA GLY A 251 -9.03 -3.46 17.44
C GLY A 251 -8.42 -3.51 16.05
N TYR A 252 -9.31 -3.46 15.05
CA TYR A 252 -8.97 -3.76 13.67
C TYR A 252 -9.02 -2.57 12.73
N GLY A 253 -9.67 -1.52 13.00
CA GLY A 253 -9.91 -0.48 11.99
C GLY A 253 -9.35 0.88 12.37
N PRO A 254 -9.02 1.72 11.37
CA PRO A 254 -8.76 3.12 11.58
C PRO A 254 -10.04 3.82 12.00
N VAL A 255 -9.91 4.81 12.86
CA VAL A 255 -11.07 5.52 13.44
C VAL A 255 -11.48 6.78 12.66
N GLY A 256 -10.73 7.15 11.61
CA GLY A 256 -10.95 8.41 10.88
C GLY A 256 -12.39 8.64 10.40
N ALA A 257 -13.02 7.62 9.84
CA ALA A 257 -14.41 7.69 9.39
C ALA A 257 -15.40 7.89 10.54
N TYR A 258 -15.15 7.30 11.71
CA TYR A 258 -16.04 7.40 12.85
C TYR A 258 -16.13 8.82 13.42
N PHE A 259 -15.05 9.61 13.35
CA PHE A 259 -15.11 11.03 13.74
C PHE A 259 -16.11 11.82 12.89
N LEU A 260 -16.22 11.51 11.59
CA LEU A 260 -17.18 12.15 10.70
C LEU A 260 -18.61 11.66 10.97
N HIS A 261 -18.81 10.33 11.04
CA HIS A 261 -20.14 9.72 11.16
C HIS A 261 -20.77 9.99 12.51
N LEU A 262 -19.99 9.94 13.58
CA LEU A 262 -20.47 10.16 14.95
C LEU A 262 -20.36 11.62 15.41
N LYS A 263 -19.78 12.50 14.57
CA LYS A 263 -19.50 13.92 14.92
C LYS A 263 -18.81 14.03 16.30
N THR A 264 -17.83 13.18 16.53
CA THR A 264 -17.13 13.02 17.81
C THR A 264 -15.69 13.52 17.73
N TYR A 265 -15.05 13.56 18.88
CA TYR A 265 -13.67 14.05 19.06
C TYR A 265 -12.89 13.14 20.01
N THR A 266 -11.62 13.47 20.24
CA THR A 266 -10.75 12.75 21.19
C THR A 266 -10.59 13.50 22.50
N GLN A 267 -10.48 12.75 23.61
CA GLN A 267 -10.12 13.29 24.91
C GLN A 267 -8.96 12.51 25.55
N ASN A 268 -8.19 13.20 26.37
CA ASN A 268 -7.14 12.59 27.17
C ASN A 268 -7.70 11.90 28.43
N THR A 269 -6.83 11.34 29.28
CA THR A 269 -7.23 10.66 30.52
C THR A 269 -7.94 11.57 31.53
N TYR A 270 -7.80 12.89 31.40
CA TYR A 270 -8.47 13.87 32.27
C TYR A 270 -9.80 14.37 31.71
N GLY A 271 -10.27 13.81 30.59
CA GLY A 271 -11.51 14.23 29.91
C GLY A 271 -11.37 15.56 29.15
N GLU A 272 -10.15 15.96 28.81
CA GLU A 272 -9.89 17.21 28.09
C GLU A 272 -9.65 16.97 26.61
N GLU A 273 -10.25 17.77 25.76
CA GLU A 273 -9.86 17.93 24.36
C GLU A 273 -8.45 18.57 24.31
N TYR A 274 -7.57 18.05 23.49
CA TYR A 274 -6.15 18.40 23.58
C TYR A 274 -5.52 18.90 22.27
N GLU A 275 -6.15 18.71 21.12
CA GLU A 275 -5.52 19.01 19.82
C GLU A 275 -5.06 20.47 19.73
N SER A 276 -5.87 21.41 20.20
CA SER A 276 -5.54 22.84 20.22
C SER A 276 -4.35 23.20 21.12
N LYS A 277 -4.09 22.39 22.15
CA LYS A 277 -2.93 22.61 23.06
C LYS A 277 -1.58 22.42 22.35
N TRP A 278 -1.57 21.64 21.27
CA TRP A 278 -0.37 21.33 20.52
C TRP A 278 -0.17 22.21 19.28
N TYR A 279 -1.04 23.19 19.06
CA TYR A 279 -0.99 24.05 17.87
C TYR A 279 0.35 24.76 17.70
N ASP A 280 0.83 25.52 18.69
CA ASP A 280 2.09 26.26 18.61
C ASP A 280 3.30 25.32 18.44
N HIS A 281 3.28 24.17 19.11
CA HIS A 281 4.32 23.15 18.98
C HIS A 281 4.36 22.58 17.56
N THR A 282 3.20 22.23 17.02
CA THR A 282 3.07 21.71 15.65
C THR A 282 3.46 22.76 14.63
N LYS A 283 3.02 24.00 14.80
CA LYS A 283 3.39 25.14 13.92
C LYS A 283 4.89 25.37 13.88
N ALA A 284 5.59 25.17 14.97
CA ALA A 284 7.06 25.26 15.01
C ALA A 284 7.78 24.17 14.20
N ILE A 285 7.09 23.07 13.87
CA ILE A 285 7.61 21.96 13.06
C ILE A 285 7.24 22.16 11.59
N VAL A 286 5.94 22.35 11.28
CA VAL A 286 5.40 22.29 9.92
C VAL A 286 5.01 23.66 9.33
N GLY A 287 5.25 24.76 10.06
CA GLY A 287 4.91 26.09 9.59
C GLY A 287 3.40 26.28 9.38
N GLU A 288 3.04 26.91 8.26
CA GLU A 288 1.66 27.27 7.94
C GLU A 288 0.79 26.09 7.52
N TYR A 289 1.36 24.90 7.26
CA TYR A 289 0.56 23.72 6.89
C TYR A 289 -0.47 23.31 7.97
N ILE A 290 -0.26 23.69 9.23
CA ILE A 290 -1.26 23.45 10.29
C ILE A 290 -2.54 24.30 10.11
N ASP A 291 -2.44 25.42 9.45
CA ASP A 291 -3.55 26.37 9.22
C ASP A 291 -4.39 25.99 8.00
N HIS A 292 -3.94 25.03 7.21
CA HIS A 292 -4.64 24.58 6.01
C HIS A 292 -5.93 23.83 6.35
N THR A 293 -6.92 23.92 5.48
CA THR A 293 -8.23 23.26 5.61
C THR A 293 -8.48 22.33 4.43
N PRO A 294 -8.70 21.02 4.67
CA PRO A 294 -8.61 20.32 5.96
C PRO A 294 -7.17 20.23 6.47
N THR A 295 -7.00 20.19 7.78
CA THR A 295 -5.68 19.97 8.40
C THR A 295 -5.08 18.63 7.92
N PRO A 296 -3.79 18.59 7.53
CA PRO A 296 -3.12 17.36 7.11
C PRO A 296 -3.29 16.21 8.10
N THR A 297 -3.65 15.04 7.59
CA THR A 297 -4.05 13.86 8.40
C THR A 297 -2.99 13.46 9.44
N CYS A 298 -1.71 13.60 9.12
CA CYS A 298 -0.62 13.25 10.04
C CYS A 298 -0.60 14.11 11.31
N LEU A 299 -1.09 15.36 11.28
CA LEU A 299 -1.02 16.29 12.40
C LEU A 299 -1.93 15.89 13.56
N ARG A 300 -3.09 15.27 13.28
CA ARG A 300 -3.93 14.66 14.32
C ARG A 300 -3.17 13.58 15.08
N ASN A 301 -2.44 12.71 14.38
CA ASN A 301 -1.61 11.69 15.03
C ASN A 301 -0.44 12.32 15.80
N HIS A 302 0.12 13.44 15.32
CA HIS A 302 1.16 14.17 16.03
C HIS A 302 0.66 14.66 17.39
N ALA A 303 -0.48 15.35 17.43
CA ALA A 303 -1.08 15.81 18.68
C ALA A 303 -1.38 14.65 19.65
N PHE A 304 -1.88 13.53 19.13
CA PHE A 304 -2.10 12.29 19.90
C PHE A 304 -0.79 11.78 20.54
N ILE A 305 0.27 11.66 19.76
CA ILE A 305 1.57 11.15 20.23
C ILE A 305 2.16 12.07 21.29
N GLU A 306 2.11 13.38 21.09
CA GLU A 306 2.63 14.35 22.04
C GLU A 306 1.82 14.35 23.35
N GLU A 307 0.50 14.19 23.27
CA GLU A 307 -0.35 14.08 24.45
C GLU A 307 -0.02 12.84 25.29
N VAL A 308 0.20 11.69 24.63
CA VAL A 308 0.64 10.45 25.31
C VAL A 308 2.05 10.60 25.90
N LYS A 309 3.00 11.18 25.16
CA LYS A 309 4.37 11.46 25.64
C LYS A 309 4.39 12.38 26.84
N ALA A 310 3.44 13.31 26.93
CA ALA A 310 3.27 14.20 28.07
C ALA A 310 2.64 13.52 29.30
N GLY A 311 2.39 12.19 29.24
CA GLY A 311 1.85 11.41 30.35
C GLY A 311 0.34 11.58 30.57
N ARG A 312 -0.40 12.10 29.59
CA ARG A 312 -1.85 12.32 29.67
C ARG A 312 -2.67 11.30 28.86
N GLY A 313 -2.05 10.20 28.42
CA GLY A 313 -2.75 9.01 27.94
C GLY A 313 -3.36 8.20 29.11
N PRO A 314 -4.28 7.24 28.82
CA PRO A 314 -4.80 6.87 27.50
C PRO A 314 -5.69 7.94 26.85
N ILE A 315 -5.82 7.84 25.53
CA ILE A 315 -6.70 8.69 24.72
C ILE A 315 -7.97 7.91 24.39
N HIS A 316 -9.10 8.59 24.41
CA HIS A 316 -10.40 7.99 24.17
C HIS A 316 -11.16 8.73 23.05
N MET A 317 -11.98 8.00 22.30
CA MET A 317 -13.02 8.58 21.45
C MET A 317 -14.27 8.87 22.30
N VAL A 318 -14.82 10.09 22.22
CA VAL A 318 -15.99 10.49 23.01
C VAL A 318 -17.27 9.97 22.35
N THR A 319 -17.57 8.70 22.57
CA THR A 319 -18.79 8.04 22.04
C THR A 319 -19.98 8.16 22.99
N MET A 320 -19.75 8.19 24.30
CA MET A 320 -20.83 8.31 25.29
C MET A 320 -21.69 9.56 25.08
N GLU A 321 -21.08 10.68 24.70
CA GLU A 321 -21.79 11.92 24.39
C GLU A 321 -22.54 11.80 23.07
N ALA A 322 -21.88 11.32 22.00
CA ALA A 322 -22.48 11.14 20.69
C ALA A 322 -23.71 10.22 20.74
N PHE A 323 -23.65 9.14 21.52
CA PHE A 323 -24.74 8.14 21.62
C PHE A 323 -25.91 8.57 22.54
N GLN A 324 -25.89 9.80 23.06
CA GLN A 324 -27.12 10.39 23.62
C GLN A 324 -28.13 10.73 22.51
N ASP A 325 -27.68 10.94 21.28
CA ASP A 325 -28.54 11.04 20.10
C ASP A 325 -28.84 9.62 19.57
N PRO A 326 -30.11 9.15 19.63
CA PRO A 326 -30.47 7.82 19.15
C PRO A 326 -30.14 7.56 17.67
N HIS A 327 -30.15 8.61 16.84
CA HIS A 327 -29.78 8.47 15.44
C HIS A 327 -28.27 8.22 15.28
N LEU A 328 -27.43 8.96 16.03
CA LEU A 328 -25.97 8.71 16.01
C LEU A 328 -25.59 7.35 16.62
N GLU A 329 -26.36 6.87 17.62
CA GLU A 329 -26.18 5.53 18.15
C GLU A 329 -26.48 4.45 17.09
N GLU A 330 -27.59 4.56 16.36
CA GLU A 330 -27.98 3.64 15.29
C GLU A 330 -26.92 3.65 14.18
N VAL A 331 -26.56 4.83 13.65
CA VAL A 331 -25.53 5.00 12.63
C VAL A 331 -24.16 4.47 13.10
N GLY A 332 -23.83 4.68 14.37
CA GLY A 332 -22.60 4.16 14.98
C GLY A 332 -22.55 2.64 14.95
N TRP A 333 -23.60 1.97 15.39
CA TRP A 333 -23.64 0.50 15.38
C TRP A 333 -23.69 -0.08 13.97
N GLU A 334 -24.39 0.54 13.02
CA GLU A 334 -24.35 0.14 11.61
C GLU A 334 -22.93 0.22 11.06
N ASN A 335 -22.20 1.30 11.34
CA ASN A 335 -20.81 1.45 10.94
C ASN A 335 -19.89 0.42 11.60
N PHE A 336 -20.01 0.17 12.90
CA PHE A 336 -19.20 -0.83 13.58
C PHE A 336 -19.44 -2.25 13.03
N LEU A 337 -20.67 -2.59 12.70
CA LEU A 337 -21.02 -3.87 12.11
C LEU A 337 -20.65 -3.96 10.63
N GLY A 338 -20.82 -2.88 9.86
CA GLY A 338 -20.54 -2.85 8.44
C GLY A 338 -19.04 -2.71 8.09
N MET A 339 -18.30 -1.87 8.84
CA MET A 339 -16.89 -1.59 8.55
C MET A 339 -15.92 -2.42 9.38
N THR A 340 -16.25 -2.68 10.63
CA THR A 340 -15.33 -3.26 11.62
C THR A 340 -16.01 -4.26 12.54
N VAL A 341 -16.75 -5.23 11.98
CA VAL A 341 -17.42 -6.27 12.76
C VAL A 341 -16.48 -6.95 13.78
N GLY A 342 -15.21 -7.14 13.40
CA GLY A 342 -14.18 -7.66 14.31
C GLY A 342 -13.98 -6.76 15.55
N GLN A 343 -14.14 -5.44 15.42
CA GLN A 343 -14.10 -4.51 16.55
C GLN A 343 -15.30 -4.69 17.49
N ALA A 344 -16.48 -4.80 16.94
CA ALA A 344 -17.69 -5.07 17.73
C ALA A 344 -17.58 -6.39 18.54
N VAL A 345 -17.00 -7.43 17.91
CA VAL A 345 -16.73 -8.72 18.59
C VAL A 345 -15.68 -8.56 19.71
N VAL A 346 -14.61 -7.80 19.49
CA VAL A 346 -13.61 -7.52 20.53
C VAL A 346 -14.25 -6.79 21.71
N TRP A 347 -15.04 -5.75 21.47
CA TRP A 347 -15.74 -5.02 22.52
C TRP A 347 -16.72 -5.90 23.30
N ALA A 348 -17.51 -6.72 22.60
CA ALA A 348 -18.41 -7.67 23.23
C ALA A 348 -17.67 -8.66 24.14
N SER A 349 -16.46 -9.10 23.74
CA SER A 349 -15.63 -9.99 24.56
C SER A 349 -15.00 -9.32 25.78
N GLN A 350 -14.92 -7.99 25.79
CA GLN A 350 -14.33 -7.17 26.86
C GLN A 350 -15.40 -6.43 27.69
N ASP A 351 -16.68 -6.67 27.44
CA ASP A 351 -17.81 -5.97 28.06
C ASP A 351 -17.75 -4.43 27.86
N ILE A 352 -17.31 -4.00 26.67
CA ILE A 352 -17.25 -2.59 26.28
C ILE A 352 -18.46 -2.28 25.39
N ASP A 353 -19.32 -1.36 25.85
CA ASP A 353 -20.37 -0.76 25.06
C ASP A 353 -20.05 0.72 24.87
N PRO A 354 -19.83 1.19 23.62
CA PRO A 354 -19.51 2.59 23.32
C PRO A 354 -20.52 3.61 23.82
N LYS A 355 -21.75 3.20 24.14
CA LYS A 355 -22.76 4.04 24.75
C LYS A 355 -22.45 4.40 26.20
N TYR A 356 -21.77 3.52 26.93
CA TYR A 356 -21.50 3.65 28.36
C TYR A 356 -20.02 3.81 28.69
N VAL A 357 -19.13 3.52 27.74
CA VAL A 357 -17.68 3.62 27.91
C VAL A 357 -17.05 4.23 26.66
N ASN A 358 -16.32 5.32 26.81
CA ASN A 358 -15.53 5.88 25.72
C ASN A 358 -14.37 4.94 25.36
N PRO A 359 -14.34 4.37 24.13
CA PRO A 359 -13.32 3.40 23.77
C PRO A 359 -11.92 4.01 23.71
N GLU A 360 -10.94 3.27 24.23
CA GLU A 360 -9.53 3.67 24.15
C GLU A 360 -9.01 3.59 22.72
N LEU A 361 -8.25 4.59 22.34
CA LEU A 361 -7.55 4.70 21.06
C LEU A 361 -6.06 4.47 21.22
N THR A 362 -5.43 4.03 20.14
CA THR A 362 -3.98 3.91 20.04
C THR A 362 -3.51 4.25 18.64
N THR A 363 -2.23 4.58 18.50
CA THR A 363 -1.58 4.70 17.19
C THR A 363 -1.08 3.32 16.73
N SER A 364 -1.15 3.05 15.43
CA SER A 364 -0.67 1.79 14.85
C SER A 364 0.84 1.78 14.62
N GLU A 365 1.36 0.60 14.26
CA GLU A 365 2.62 0.50 13.55
C GLU A 365 2.54 1.21 12.19
N PRO A 366 3.67 1.67 11.62
CA PRO A 366 3.68 2.26 10.29
C PRO A 366 3.40 1.24 9.19
N TYR A 367 2.66 1.66 8.15
CA TYR A 367 2.43 0.92 6.91
C TYR A 367 2.98 1.67 5.71
N VAL A 368 3.47 0.96 4.71
CA VAL A 368 3.85 1.52 3.41
C VAL A 368 2.80 1.12 2.39
N MET A 369 2.04 2.10 1.93
CA MET A 369 0.94 1.89 0.98
C MET A 369 0.65 3.18 0.20
N GLY A 370 0.88 3.20 -1.10
CA GLY A 370 0.70 4.37 -1.97
C GLY A 370 -0.76 4.66 -2.35
N SER A 371 -1.74 3.97 -1.79
CA SER A 371 -3.17 4.15 -2.14
C SER A 371 -4.00 4.84 -1.06
N HIS A 372 -3.41 5.18 0.07
CA HIS A 372 -4.09 5.85 1.19
C HIS A 372 -3.64 7.32 1.33
N ALA A 373 -3.47 7.84 2.54
CA ALA A 373 -2.93 9.18 2.81
C ALA A 373 -1.39 9.19 2.74
N THR A 374 -0.82 8.52 1.75
CA THR A 374 0.61 8.40 1.48
C THR A 374 0.88 8.28 -0.01
N CYS A 375 2.12 8.55 -0.41
CA CYS A 375 2.52 8.64 -1.82
C CYS A 375 3.75 7.78 -2.16
N SER A 376 4.08 6.81 -1.30
CA SER A 376 5.18 5.86 -1.55
C SER A 376 4.88 4.91 -2.70
N GLY A 377 5.88 4.61 -3.54
CA GLY A 377 5.75 3.62 -4.62
C GLY A 377 6.80 3.77 -5.71
N ALA A 378 6.53 3.13 -6.86
CA ALA A 378 7.39 3.23 -8.02
C ALA A 378 7.23 4.59 -8.74
N TRP A 379 8.34 5.06 -9.31
CA TRP A 379 8.37 6.21 -10.19
C TRP A 379 7.83 5.81 -11.56
N VAL A 380 6.72 6.41 -11.97
CA VAL A 380 5.99 6.04 -13.19
C VAL A 380 5.83 7.22 -14.15
N SER A 381 5.75 6.90 -15.44
CA SER A 381 5.35 7.86 -16.47
C SER A 381 3.91 8.31 -16.25
N GLY A 382 3.66 9.59 -16.40
CA GLY A 382 2.33 10.18 -16.32
C GLY A 382 1.57 10.15 -17.64
N PRO A 383 0.37 10.76 -17.70
CA PRO A 383 -0.40 10.92 -18.93
C PRO A 383 0.24 11.95 -19.89
N GLU A 384 0.20 11.65 -21.19
CA GLU A 384 0.83 12.46 -22.24
C GLU A 384 0.27 13.88 -22.34
N ASP A 385 -1.03 14.05 -22.05
CA ASP A 385 -1.76 15.30 -22.29
C ASP A 385 -1.55 16.39 -21.22
N ILE A 386 -1.11 16.00 -20.02
CA ILE A 386 -1.01 16.94 -18.87
C ILE A 386 0.31 16.86 -18.12
N SER A 387 1.11 15.81 -18.32
CA SER A 387 2.38 15.67 -17.61
C SER A 387 3.44 16.63 -18.13
N PRO A 388 4.28 17.20 -17.26
CA PRO A 388 5.51 17.82 -17.69
C PRO A 388 6.39 16.85 -18.51
N PRO A 389 7.21 17.33 -19.44
CA PRO A 389 8.06 16.46 -20.28
C PRO A 389 8.96 15.51 -19.47
N GLU A 390 9.43 15.94 -18.30
CA GLU A 390 10.28 15.15 -17.40
C GLU A 390 9.51 14.00 -16.74
N TYR A 391 8.17 14.05 -16.74
CA TYR A 391 7.30 13.06 -16.13
C TYR A 391 6.66 12.12 -17.15
N PHE A 392 6.91 12.29 -18.44
CA PHE A 392 6.38 11.45 -19.50
C PHE A 392 7.48 10.82 -20.33
N TRP A 393 7.49 9.48 -20.41
CA TRP A 393 8.44 8.71 -21.22
C TRP A 393 7.76 7.57 -22.01
N GLY A 394 6.60 7.88 -22.58
CA GLY A 394 5.94 7.07 -23.59
C GLY A 394 4.60 6.49 -23.22
N TYR A 395 4.45 5.84 -22.08
CA TYR A 395 3.19 5.14 -21.71
C TYR A 395 2.79 5.43 -20.27
N ASN A 396 1.55 5.86 -20.10
CA ASN A 396 1.01 6.20 -18.78
C ASN A 396 1.10 5.01 -17.80
N ARG A 397 1.58 5.24 -16.59
CA ARG A 397 1.85 4.24 -15.54
C ARG A 397 2.95 3.22 -15.85
N MET A 398 3.71 3.37 -16.94
CA MET A 398 4.92 2.58 -17.18
C MET A 398 6.03 3.02 -16.21
N LEU A 399 6.69 2.05 -15.58
CA LEU A 399 7.87 2.28 -14.74
C LEU A 399 9.08 2.67 -15.61
N THR A 400 10.23 2.85 -14.99
CA THR A 400 11.49 3.13 -15.72
C THR A 400 12.11 1.89 -16.37
N VAL A 401 11.38 0.79 -16.38
CA VAL A 401 11.68 -0.45 -17.09
C VAL A 401 10.61 -0.66 -18.16
N ASP A 402 11.02 -0.80 -19.42
CA ASP A 402 10.12 -0.95 -20.57
C ASP A 402 9.18 -2.14 -20.42
N GLY A 403 7.90 -1.93 -20.71
CA GLY A 403 6.87 -2.95 -20.60
C GLY A 403 6.44 -3.32 -19.19
N LEU A 404 7.03 -2.69 -18.16
CA LEU A 404 6.64 -2.85 -16.75
C LEU A 404 5.73 -1.69 -16.32
N PHE A 405 4.52 -2.02 -15.88
CA PHE A 405 3.51 -1.06 -15.45
C PHE A 405 3.16 -1.24 -13.97
N GLY A 406 2.72 -0.16 -13.33
CA GLY A 406 2.26 -0.17 -11.94
C GLY A 406 0.82 0.29 -11.79
N ALA A 407 0.13 -0.23 -10.77
CA ALA A 407 -1.21 0.22 -10.41
C ALA A 407 -1.49 0.09 -8.91
N GLY A 408 -2.34 0.98 -8.40
CA GLY A 408 -2.70 1.04 -6.98
C GLY A 408 -1.52 1.42 -6.09
N ASP A 409 -1.26 0.65 -5.04
CA ASP A 409 -0.13 0.89 -4.12
C ASP A 409 1.24 0.88 -4.81
N THR A 410 1.38 0.22 -5.95
CA THR A 410 2.64 0.18 -6.69
C THR A 410 3.05 1.56 -7.20
N VAL A 411 2.10 2.43 -7.52
CA VAL A 411 2.35 3.77 -8.08
C VAL A 411 2.62 4.77 -6.97
N GLY A 412 3.81 5.35 -6.97
CA GLY A 412 4.19 6.42 -6.06
C GLY A 412 3.85 7.82 -6.57
N GLY A 413 4.07 8.82 -5.72
CA GLY A 413 3.88 10.24 -6.05
C GLY A 413 2.43 10.71 -5.97
N THR A 414 1.45 9.85 -5.73
CA THR A 414 0.04 10.23 -5.60
C THR A 414 -0.64 9.45 -4.48
N ALA A 415 -1.69 10.04 -3.88
CA ALA A 415 -2.37 9.53 -2.69
C ALA A 415 -3.88 9.47 -2.87
N HIS A 416 -4.60 9.04 -1.83
CA HIS A 416 -6.06 9.02 -1.73
C HIS A 416 -6.78 8.27 -2.87
N LYS A 417 -6.16 7.21 -3.36
CA LYS A 417 -6.73 6.33 -4.39
C LYS A 417 -7.80 5.42 -3.81
N PHE A 418 -7.53 4.84 -2.64
CA PHE A 418 -8.40 3.89 -1.96
C PHE A 418 -8.85 2.73 -2.88
N SER A 419 -10.08 2.27 -2.77
CA SER A 419 -10.59 1.14 -3.57
C SER A 419 -10.85 1.54 -5.03
N SER A 420 -11.62 2.60 -5.24
CA SER A 420 -12.02 3.07 -6.58
C SER A 420 -10.86 3.63 -7.39
N GLY A 421 -10.02 4.47 -6.77
CA GLY A 421 -8.83 5.00 -7.42
C GLY A 421 -7.80 3.92 -7.76
N SER A 422 -7.61 2.92 -6.89
CA SER A 422 -6.73 1.79 -7.20
C SER A 422 -7.24 0.96 -8.38
N PHE A 423 -8.56 0.72 -8.44
CA PHE A 423 -9.18 0.06 -9.60
C PHE A 423 -8.99 0.91 -10.88
N THR A 424 -9.18 2.22 -10.77
CA THR A 424 -9.00 3.18 -11.87
C THR A 424 -7.55 3.20 -12.36
N GLU A 425 -6.57 3.19 -11.46
CA GLU A 425 -5.15 3.08 -11.83
C GLU A 425 -4.86 1.79 -12.61
N GLY A 426 -5.47 0.68 -12.20
CA GLY A 426 -5.39 -0.58 -12.96
C GLY A 426 -5.92 -0.43 -14.38
N ARG A 427 -7.04 0.24 -14.56
CA ARG A 427 -7.62 0.52 -15.88
C ARG A 427 -6.70 1.40 -16.74
N ILE A 428 -6.14 2.46 -16.16
CA ILE A 428 -5.20 3.38 -16.83
C ILE A 428 -3.96 2.61 -17.29
N ALA A 429 -3.33 1.86 -16.39
CA ALA A 429 -2.13 1.07 -16.68
C ALA A 429 -2.39 0.02 -17.78
N ALA A 430 -3.53 -0.66 -17.73
CA ALA A 430 -3.89 -1.67 -18.73
C ALA A 430 -4.13 -1.09 -20.13
N LYS A 431 -4.81 0.06 -20.23
CA LYS A 431 -4.99 0.77 -21.50
C LYS A 431 -3.63 1.13 -22.11
N ALA A 432 -2.71 1.63 -21.28
CA ALA A 432 -1.36 1.99 -21.71
C ALA A 432 -0.53 0.75 -22.09
N ALA A 433 -0.64 -0.35 -21.35
CA ALA A 433 0.02 -1.62 -21.68
C ALA A 433 -0.48 -2.20 -23.01
N VAL A 434 -1.78 -2.12 -23.30
CA VAL A 434 -2.33 -2.53 -24.61
C VAL A 434 -1.73 -1.66 -25.73
N LYS A 435 -1.68 -0.33 -25.55
CA LYS A 435 -1.04 0.58 -26.52
C LYS A 435 0.43 0.20 -26.73
N TYR A 436 1.18 -0.03 -25.66
CA TYR A 436 2.58 -0.46 -25.72
C TYR A 436 2.76 -1.73 -26.56
N ILE A 437 1.92 -2.75 -26.35
CA ILE A 437 1.99 -4.02 -27.11
C ILE A 437 1.65 -3.82 -28.60
N LEU A 438 0.68 -2.97 -28.91
CA LEU A 438 0.35 -2.64 -30.29
C LEU A 438 1.51 -1.91 -30.98
N ASP A 439 2.19 -1.02 -30.29
CA ASP A 439 3.34 -0.28 -30.81
C ASP A 439 4.59 -1.16 -30.95
N LEU A 440 4.74 -2.23 -30.13
CA LEU A 440 5.77 -3.26 -30.32
C LEU A 440 5.62 -4.02 -31.64
N GLY A 441 4.41 -4.13 -32.18
CA GLY A 441 4.13 -4.82 -33.44
C GLY A 441 4.60 -6.28 -33.41
N ASN A 442 5.57 -6.62 -34.27
CA ASN A 442 6.11 -7.97 -34.39
C ASN A 442 7.40 -8.23 -33.58
N GLU A 443 7.81 -7.28 -32.73
CA GLU A 443 8.96 -7.51 -31.85
C GLU A 443 8.73 -8.72 -30.96
N LYS A 444 9.75 -9.57 -30.88
CA LYS A 444 9.71 -10.73 -30.00
C LYS A 444 10.34 -10.37 -28.65
N ILE A 445 9.80 -10.97 -27.61
CA ILE A 445 10.38 -10.96 -26.28
C ILE A 445 11.04 -12.30 -26.06
N GLU A 446 12.31 -12.30 -25.66
CA GLU A 446 13.12 -13.49 -25.48
C GLU A 446 13.47 -13.64 -24.00
N VAL A 447 13.00 -14.70 -23.38
CA VAL A 447 13.27 -15.04 -21.99
C VAL A 447 14.26 -16.20 -21.93
N ASN A 448 15.32 -16.03 -21.16
CA ASN A 448 16.37 -17.03 -21.00
C ASN A 448 15.89 -18.24 -20.19
N ASN A 449 15.85 -19.39 -20.84
CA ASN A 449 15.47 -20.65 -20.19
C ASN A 449 16.41 -21.03 -19.06
N LYS A 450 17.72 -20.74 -19.17
CA LYS A 450 18.68 -21.02 -18.12
C LYS A 450 18.40 -20.13 -16.90
N GLN A 451 18.14 -18.85 -17.09
CA GLN A 451 17.73 -17.96 -16.00
C GLN A 451 16.48 -18.50 -15.27
N CYS A 452 15.50 -19.03 -16.02
CA CYS A 452 14.31 -19.62 -15.42
C CYS A 452 14.62 -20.85 -14.56
N GLU A 453 15.55 -21.71 -14.99
CA GLU A 453 15.96 -22.88 -14.17
C GLU A 453 16.80 -22.46 -12.96
N ASP A 454 17.73 -21.51 -13.12
CA ASP A 454 18.52 -20.96 -12.00
C ASP A 454 17.59 -20.33 -10.93
N LEU A 455 16.60 -19.54 -11.35
CA LEU A 455 15.58 -18.97 -10.45
C LEU A 455 14.73 -20.05 -9.77
N LYS A 456 14.42 -21.14 -10.47
CA LYS A 456 13.71 -22.27 -9.87
C LYS A 456 14.51 -22.89 -8.72
N GLU A 457 15.80 -23.10 -8.86
CA GLU A 457 16.66 -23.59 -7.78
C GLU A 457 16.65 -22.63 -6.59
N ILE A 458 16.81 -21.32 -6.84
CA ILE A 458 16.78 -20.27 -5.81
C ILE A 458 15.43 -20.24 -5.07
N ILE A 459 14.31 -20.36 -5.81
CA ILE A 459 12.96 -20.28 -5.23
C ILE A 459 12.71 -21.43 -4.24
N TYR A 460 13.16 -22.64 -4.53
CA TYR A 460 12.91 -23.80 -3.68
C TYR A 460 14.03 -24.10 -2.68
N LYS A 461 15.15 -23.37 -2.73
CA LYS A 461 16.28 -23.53 -1.79
C LYS A 461 15.85 -23.51 -0.29
N PRO A 462 14.90 -22.71 0.17
CA PRO A 462 14.47 -22.75 1.56
C PRO A 462 13.92 -24.12 2.03
N LEU A 463 13.26 -24.87 1.15
CA LEU A 463 12.80 -26.23 1.48
C LEU A 463 13.97 -27.21 1.62
N GLU A 464 15.02 -27.03 0.81
CA GLU A 464 16.24 -27.81 0.90
C GLU A 464 17.01 -27.48 2.17
N ASN A 465 17.23 -26.19 2.47
CA ASN A 465 17.87 -25.71 3.69
C ASN A 465 17.24 -26.34 4.94
N TYR A 466 15.89 -26.34 5.03
CA TYR A 466 15.17 -26.98 6.14
C TYR A 466 15.42 -28.48 6.18
N THR A 467 15.33 -29.17 5.05
CA THR A 467 15.50 -30.63 4.98
C THR A 467 16.88 -31.07 5.40
N VAL A 468 17.92 -30.34 4.99
CA VAL A 468 19.31 -30.61 5.39
C VAL A 468 19.53 -30.26 6.86
N GLY A 469 19.18 -29.05 7.26
CA GLY A 469 19.44 -28.52 8.60
C GLY A 469 18.64 -29.19 9.72
N ARG A 470 17.45 -29.76 9.43
CA ARG A 470 16.64 -30.43 10.47
C ARG A 470 17.34 -31.60 11.16
N ASN A 471 18.28 -32.22 10.48
CA ASN A 471 19.08 -33.33 11.05
C ASN A 471 20.14 -32.83 12.06
N GLU A 472 20.38 -31.52 12.10
CA GLU A 472 21.36 -30.87 12.97
C GLU A 472 20.73 -30.24 14.21
N ILE A 473 19.42 -30.39 14.38
CA ILE A 473 18.69 -29.86 15.56
C ILE A 473 19.17 -30.63 16.80
N THR A 474 19.77 -29.90 17.73
CA THR A 474 20.33 -30.47 18.96
C THR A 474 19.44 -30.30 20.18
N ALA A 475 18.52 -29.30 20.16
CA ALA A 475 17.61 -29.02 21.26
C ALA A 475 16.40 -28.20 20.77
N GLY A 476 15.20 -28.72 20.98
CA GLY A 476 13.96 -28.01 20.66
C GLY A 476 13.78 -27.70 19.18
N THR A 477 13.27 -26.49 18.86
CA THR A 477 12.93 -26.06 17.50
C THR A 477 13.97 -25.12 16.88
N VAL A 478 15.10 -24.89 17.56
CA VAL A 478 16.16 -23.99 17.07
C VAL A 478 17.20 -24.80 16.33
N SER A 479 17.44 -24.47 15.05
CA SER A 479 18.51 -25.04 14.25
C SER A 479 19.66 -24.04 14.10
N PRO A 480 20.93 -24.49 14.22
CA PRO A 480 22.08 -23.63 13.91
C PRO A 480 22.27 -23.39 12.40
N SER A 481 21.59 -24.17 11.55
CA SER A 481 21.85 -24.22 10.10
C SER A 481 20.83 -23.48 9.27
N TYR A 482 19.74 -22.98 9.85
CA TYR A 482 18.75 -22.17 9.14
C TYR A 482 17.97 -21.23 10.07
N LEU A 483 17.46 -20.15 9.48
CA LEU A 483 16.52 -19.23 10.09
C LEU A 483 15.10 -19.57 9.61
N LEU A 484 14.12 -19.68 10.51
CA LEU A 484 12.72 -19.84 10.12
C LEU A 484 12.12 -18.49 9.66
N PRO A 485 11.12 -18.49 8.76
CA PRO A 485 10.48 -17.27 8.28
C PRO A 485 9.96 -16.36 9.40
N ILE A 486 9.37 -16.93 10.44
CA ILE A 486 8.87 -16.16 11.59
C ILE A 486 10.02 -15.50 12.39
N GLN A 487 11.14 -16.17 12.54
CA GLN A 487 12.30 -15.62 13.24
C GLN A 487 12.91 -14.45 12.47
N GLY A 488 13.02 -14.59 11.14
CA GLY A 488 13.48 -13.51 10.27
C GLY A 488 12.51 -12.33 10.24
N LEU A 489 11.19 -12.59 10.25
CA LEU A 489 10.18 -11.54 10.33
C LEU A 489 10.30 -10.74 11.63
N GLN A 490 10.44 -11.41 12.77
CA GLN A 490 10.62 -10.73 14.06
C GLN A 490 11.89 -9.88 14.11
N ARG A 491 12.99 -10.34 13.47
CA ARG A 491 14.21 -9.55 13.34
C ARG A 491 13.99 -8.31 12.47
N LEU A 492 13.35 -8.48 11.31
CA LEU A 492 12.99 -7.36 10.43
C LEU A 492 12.16 -6.32 11.17
N GLU A 493 11.06 -6.75 11.78
CA GLU A 493 10.15 -5.89 12.54
C GLU A 493 10.88 -5.13 13.65
N LYS A 494 11.80 -5.79 14.37
CA LYS A 494 12.60 -5.16 15.42
C LYS A 494 13.58 -4.13 14.85
N ILE A 495 14.28 -4.43 13.77
CA ILE A 495 15.21 -3.49 13.12
C ILE A 495 14.46 -2.23 12.68
N MET A 496 13.34 -2.39 12.01
CA MET A 496 12.56 -1.26 11.52
C MET A 496 11.96 -0.45 12.66
N ASP A 497 11.43 -1.11 13.69
CA ASP A 497 10.83 -0.46 14.86
C ASP A 497 11.85 0.38 15.63
N GLU A 498 13.04 -0.16 15.92
CA GLU A 498 14.04 0.49 16.78
C GLU A 498 14.91 1.52 16.02
N TYR A 499 15.21 1.27 14.73
CA TYR A 499 16.18 2.09 13.99
C TYR A 499 15.55 2.98 12.92
N VAL A 500 14.39 2.61 12.38
CA VAL A 500 13.77 3.36 11.27
C VAL A 500 12.55 4.18 11.73
N GLY A 501 12.27 4.20 13.03
CA GLY A 501 11.22 5.02 13.63
C GLY A 501 9.86 4.31 13.70
N GLY A 502 9.79 3.21 14.43
CA GLY A 502 8.56 2.54 14.79
C GLY A 502 8.00 2.99 16.15
N ILE A 503 7.09 2.19 16.69
CA ILE A 503 6.32 2.52 17.89
C ILE A 503 7.21 2.64 19.13
N SER A 504 8.19 1.74 19.31
CA SER A 504 9.00 1.68 20.54
C SER A 504 9.91 2.89 20.71
N VAL A 505 10.14 3.64 19.66
CA VAL A 505 10.90 4.91 19.65
C VAL A 505 10.02 6.13 19.40
N ASN A 506 8.70 6.00 19.59
CA ASN A 506 7.71 7.06 19.31
C ASN A 506 7.84 7.63 17.89
N TYR A 507 8.08 6.75 16.91
CA TYR A 507 8.25 7.07 15.48
C TYR A 507 9.46 7.97 15.17
N MET A 508 10.37 8.14 16.11
CA MET A 508 11.55 8.99 15.95
C MET A 508 12.76 8.18 15.48
N THR A 509 13.52 8.75 14.55
CA THR A 509 14.81 8.22 14.09
C THR A 509 15.79 9.36 13.84
N ASN A 510 17.03 9.05 13.53
CA ASN A 510 18.07 9.99 13.14
C ASN A 510 19.09 9.32 12.21
N GLY A 511 19.99 10.11 11.63
CA GLY A 511 20.96 9.61 10.64
C GLY A 511 21.82 8.45 11.14
N ASN A 512 22.24 8.45 12.40
CA ASN A 512 23.05 7.36 12.97
C ASN A 512 22.23 6.08 13.17
N MET A 513 20.99 6.19 13.65
CA MET A 513 20.08 5.06 13.78
C MET A 513 19.77 4.46 12.42
N LEU A 514 19.46 5.29 11.43
CA LEU A 514 19.14 4.86 10.06
C LEU A 514 20.31 4.12 9.40
N LYS A 515 21.54 4.66 9.50
CA LYS A 515 22.74 3.99 9.00
C LYS A 515 22.91 2.61 9.64
N ARG A 516 22.75 2.51 10.96
CA ARG A 516 22.82 1.24 11.66
C ARG A 516 21.68 0.30 11.26
N GLY A 517 20.47 0.81 11.08
CA GLY A 517 19.33 0.03 10.58
C GLY A 517 19.59 -0.58 9.21
N ILE A 518 20.16 0.20 8.28
CA ILE A 518 20.54 -0.26 6.94
C ILE A 518 21.61 -1.37 7.01
N GLU A 519 22.65 -1.21 7.84
CA GLU A 519 23.64 -2.27 8.06
C GLU A 519 23.01 -3.56 8.58
N LEU A 520 22.10 -3.46 9.55
CA LEU A 520 21.39 -4.61 10.11
C LEU A 520 20.43 -5.27 9.12
N LEU A 521 19.80 -4.48 8.22
CA LEU A 521 19.00 -5.02 7.11
C LEU A 521 19.87 -5.78 6.12
N GLY A 522 21.07 -5.27 5.80
CA GLY A 522 22.06 -5.99 4.99
C GLY A 522 22.45 -7.34 5.61
N THR A 523 22.78 -7.35 6.91
CA THR A 523 23.07 -8.60 7.64
C THR A 523 21.87 -9.57 7.61
N LEU A 524 20.65 -9.05 7.75
CA LEU A 524 19.44 -9.88 7.63
C LEU A 524 19.30 -10.47 6.23
N GLN A 525 19.57 -9.69 5.17
CA GLN A 525 19.51 -10.20 3.78
C GLN A 525 20.51 -11.36 3.58
N GLU A 526 21.72 -11.27 4.10
CA GLU A 526 22.72 -12.36 4.09
C GLU A 526 22.18 -13.61 4.80
N ASP A 527 21.62 -13.46 6.00
CA ASP A 527 21.04 -14.56 6.76
C ASP A 527 19.82 -15.20 6.05
N LEU A 528 19.06 -14.43 5.27
CA LEU A 528 17.93 -14.94 4.50
C LEU A 528 18.35 -15.89 3.35
N GLU A 529 19.60 -15.94 2.96
CA GLU A 529 20.11 -16.98 2.05
C GLU A 529 20.10 -18.38 2.70
N HIS A 530 20.11 -18.42 4.03
CA HIS A 530 20.01 -19.63 4.85
C HIS A 530 18.62 -19.85 5.46
N ILE A 531 17.59 -19.16 4.94
CA ILE A 531 16.22 -19.35 5.44
C ILE A 531 15.74 -20.77 5.15
N GLY A 532 15.14 -21.41 6.15
CA GLY A 532 14.52 -22.73 6.03
C GLY A 532 12.99 -22.64 5.94
N ALA A 533 12.39 -23.52 5.15
CA ALA A 533 10.94 -23.65 5.04
C ALA A 533 10.53 -25.13 5.14
N GLU A 534 9.66 -25.46 6.08
CA GLU A 534 9.21 -26.84 6.32
C GLU A 534 8.27 -27.34 5.22
N ASP A 535 7.44 -26.42 4.72
CA ASP A 535 6.41 -26.70 3.72
C ASP A 535 6.22 -25.53 2.73
N LEU A 536 5.27 -25.67 1.81
CA LEU A 536 4.98 -24.65 0.81
C LEU A 536 4.40 -23.36 1.41
N HIS A 537 3.74 -23.44 2.58
CA HIS A 537 3.26 -22.27 3.28
C HIS A 537 4.41 -21.46 3.87
N GLN A 538 5.36 -22.14 4.52
CA GLN A 538 6.57 -21.50 5.02
C GLN A 538 7.47 -21.01 3.87
N LEU A 539 7.50 -21.70 2.73
CA LEU A 539 8.18 -21.22 1.52
C LEU A 539 7.60 -19.90 1.05
N MET A 540 6.26 -19.77 1.03
CA MET A 540 5.60 -18.50 0.73
C MET A 540 5.99 -17.41 1.74
N ARG A 541 6.01 -17.73 3.05
CA ARG A 541 6.45 -16.79 4.09
C ARG A 541 7.91 -16.38 3.95
N ALA A 542 8.79 -17.28 3.53
CA ALA A 542 10.19 -16.97 3.26
C ALA A 542 10.32 -15.93 2.13
N TRP A 543 9.57 -16.08 1.05
CA TRP A 543 9.57 -15.12 -0.06
C TRP A 543 8.88 -13.81 0.28
N GLU A 544 7.80 -13.83 1.05
CA GLU A 544 7.20 -12.61 1.61
C GLU A 544 8.20 -11.83 2.47
N LEU A 545 8.99 -12.53 3.28
CA LEU A 545 10.01 -11.90 4.13
C LEU A 545 11.15 -11.29 3.28
N LYS A 546 11.64 -11.98 2.26
CA LYS A 546 12.64 -11.43 1.33
C LYS A 546 12.12 -10.13 0.67
N HIS A 547 10.88 -10.11 0.20
CA HIS A 547 10.27 -8.91 -0.37
C HIS A 547 10.10 -7.78 0.65
N ARG A 548 9.66 -8.10 1.88
CA ARG A 548 9.58 -7.11 2.97
C ARG A 548 10.94 -6.51 3.29
N THR A 549 12.00 -7.31 3.29
CA THR A 549 13.35 -6.84 3.62
C THR A 549 13.88 -5.86 2.57
N ILE A 550 13.71 -6.15 1.28
CA ILE A 550 14.06 -5.24 0.18
C ILE A 550 13.25 -3.93 0.29
N THR A 551 11.96 -4.03 0.52
CA THR A 551 11.08 -2.86 0.71
C THR A 551 11.52 -2.03 1.91
N SER A 552 11.87 -2.68 3.01
CA SER A 552 12.32 -2.01 4.25
C SER A 552 13.64 -1.28 4.07
N GLU A 553 14.58 -1.86 3.31
CA GLU A 553 15.83 -1.18 2.96
C GLU A 553 15.55 0.09 2.15
N CYS A 554 14.67 0.01 1.14
CA CYS A 554 14.25 1.18 0.36
C CYS A 554 13.65 2.29 1.26
N VAL A 555 12.77 1.93 2.19
CA VAL A 555 12.18 2.86 3.17
C VAL A 555 13.27 3.51 4.03
N ALA A 556 14.24 2.75 4.51
CA ALA A 556 15.33 3.26 5.34
C ALA A 556 16.25 4.20 4.56
N GLN A 557 16.58 3.87 3.29
CA GLN A 557 17.38 4.71 2.39
C GLN A 557 16.69 6.05 2.12
N HIS A 558 15.42 6.05 1.79
CA HIS A 558 14.64 7.28 1.57
C HIS A 558 14.51 8.10 2.85
N THR A 559 14.26 7.46 4.01
CA THR A 559 14.18 8.15 5.30
C THR A 559 15.53 8.78 5.67
N LEU A 560 16.65 8.13 5.36
CA LEU A 560 17.99 8.68 5.57
C LEU A 560 18.27 9.88 4.65
N PHE A 561 17.86 9.78 3.38
CA PHE A 561 18.12 10.80 2.36
C PHE A 561 17.36 12.10 2.65
N ARG A 562 16.08 12.05 3.08
CA ARG A 562 15.29 13.24 3.41
C ARG A 562 15.67 13.81 4.77
N GLU A 563 16.27 14.97 4.79
CA GLU A 563 16.80 15.64 5.99
C GLU A 563 15.83 16.70 6.54
N GLU A 564 14.58 16.30 6.78
CA GLU A 564 13.53 17.12 7.39
C GLU A 564 12.51 16.25 8.13
N THR A 565 11.67 16.86 8.98
CA THR A 565 10.44 16.27 9.51
C THR A 565 9.24 16.93 8.83
N ARG A 566 8.72 16.30 7.76
CA ARG A 566 7.58 16.83 6.99
C ARG A 566 6.25 16.30 7.49
N TRP A 567 6.17 15.03 7.82
CA TRP A 567 4.92 14.37 8.26
C TRP A 567 5.01 13.93 9.72
N PRO A 568 5.06 14.89 10.69
CA PRO A 568 5.05 14.54 12.11
C PRO A 568 3.78 13.76 12.43
N GLY A 569 3.90 12.73 13.29
CA GLY A 569 2.80 11.78 13.53
C GLY A 569 2.85 10.53 12.65
N TYR A 570 3.61 10.56 11.55
CA TYR A 570 3.99 9.37 10.78
C TYR A 570 5.43 8.95 11.09
N TYR A 571 6.38 9.89 11.08
CA TYR A 571 7.73 9.70 11.61
C TYR A 571 8.41 11.04 11.87
N TYR A 572 9.50 11.02 12.62
CA TYR A 572 10.31 12.19 12.95
C TYR A 572 11.78 11.92 12.66
N ARG A 573 12.44 12.92 12.06
CA ARG A 573 13.89 13.01 11.97
C ARG A 573 14.40 13.81 13.16
N GLY A 574 14.84 13.12 14.23
CA GLY A 574 15.29 13.76 15.46
C GLY A 574 16.50 14.69 15.30
N ASP A 575 17.26 14.49 14.23
CA ASP A 575 18.35 15.35 13.79
C ASP A 575 17.88 16.55 12.92
N TYR A 576 16.65 16.48 12.36
CA TYR A 576 16.03 17.50 11.50
C TYR A 576 14.54 17.64 11.85
N MET A 577 14.25 18.24 13.01
CA MET A 577 12.89 18.27 13.58
C MET A 577 11.90 19.20 12.88
N LYS A 578 12.35 20.00 11.94
CA LYS A 578 11.50 20.96 11.22
C LYS A 578 11.35 20.55 9.75
N LEU A 579 10.22 20.94 9.17
CA LEU A 579 10.01 20.99 7.73
C LEU A 579 10.96 22.02 7.11
N ASP A 580 11.50 21.73 5.94
CA ASP A 580 12.49 22.57 5.24
C ASP A 580 12.13 22.65 3.74
N ASP A 581 11.19 23.52 3.40
CA ASP A 581 10.76 23.71 2.01
C ASP A 581 11.86 24.31 1.13
N ASP A 582 12.80 25.07 1.69
CA ASP A 582 13.89 25.66 0.92
C ASP A 582 14.78 24.59 0.26
N ASN A 583 14.99 23.46 0.96
CA ASN A 583 15.86 22.38 0.50
C ASN A 583 15.08 21.11 0.10
N TRP A 584 13.89 20.86 0.63
CA TRP A 584 13.20 19.58 0.53
C TRP A 584 11.79 19.64 -0.09
N HIS A 585 11.37 20.79 -0.65
CA HIS A 585 10.15 20.86 -1.45
C HIS A 585 10.34 20.18 -2.82
N CYS A 586 10.64 18.88 -2.77
CA CYS A 586 10.96 18.05 -3.92
C CYS A 586 10.57 16.59 -3.65
N LEU A 587 10.41 15.81 -4.72
CA LEU A 587 10.21 14.38 -4.63
C LEU A 587 11.56 13.69 -4.43
N THR A 588 11.61 12.69 -3.54
CA THR A 588 12.78 11.81 -3.42
C THR A 588 12.62 10.65 -4.40
N VAL A 589 13.68 10.34 -5.13
CA VAL A 589 13.69 9.22 -6.08
C VAL A 589 14.92 8.37 -5.82
N SER A 590 14.76 7.06 -5.91
CA SER A 590 15.85 6.10 -5.75
C SER A 590 15.89 5.07 -6.87
N ARG A 591 17.07 4.46 -7.04
CA ARG A 591 17.27 3.27 -7.86
C ARG A 591 18.26 2.36 -7.15
N ARG A 592 17.90 1.08 -7.06
CA ARG A 592 18.83 0.03 -6.66
C ARG A 592 19.42 -0.62 -7.89
N ASP A 593 20.73 -0.67 -7.97
CA ASP A 593 21.41 -1.38 -9.06
C ASP A 593 21.17 -2.90 -8.92
N PRO A 594 20.66 -3.58 -9.96
CA PRO A 594 20.33 -5.01 -9.87
C PRO A 594 21.55 -5.93 -9.70
N GLU A 595 22.73 -5.50 -10.16
CA GLU A 595 23.96 -6.32 -10.14
C GLU A 595 24.75 -6.09 -8.86
N THR A 596 24.96 -4.82 -8.48
CA THR A 596 25.80 -4.47 -7.32
C THR A 596 25.00 -4.36 -6.02
N GLY A 597 23.69 -4.14 -6.11
CA GLY A 597 22.83 -3.85 -4.96
C GLY A 597 22.97 -2.43 -4.40
N GLU A 598 23.77 -1.57 -5.02
CA GLU A 598 24.00 -0.21 -4.57
C GLU A 598 22.79 0.69 -4.85
N TRP A 599 22.52 1.60 -3.90
CA TRP A 599 21.45 2.58 -4.00
C TRP A 599 21.96 3.93 -4.48
N THR A 600 21.26 4.50 -5.44
CA THR A 600 21.40 5.91 -5.83
C THR A 600 20.14 6.66 -5.41
N MET A 601 20.34 7.88 -4.89
CA MET A 601 19.26 8.76 -4.43
C MET A 601 19.35 10.09 -5.16
N GLU A 602 18.22 10.63 -5.60
CA GLU A 602 18.12 11.91 -6.28
C GLU A 602 16.88 12.70 -5.84
N LYS A 603 16.90 14.01 -6.07
CA LYS A 603 15.76 14.90 -5.91
C LYS A 603 15.14 15.15 -7.28
N ALA A 604 13.82 14.91 -7.40
CA ALA A 604 13.07 15.29 -8.59
C ALA A 604 12.24 16.56 -8.32
N PRO A 605 12.15 17.48 -9.28
CA PRO A 605 11.39 18.72 -9.10
C PRO A 605 9.90 18.44 -8.96
N LEU A 606 9.18 19.37 -8.32
CA LEU A 606 7.73 19.39 -8.29
C LEU A 606 7.21 20.30 -9.41
N TYR A 607 6.10 19.88 -10.01
CA TYR A 607 5.37 20.68 -11.01
C TYR A 607 3.93 20.81 -10.57
N HIS A 608 3.45 22.05 -10.51
CA HIS A 608 2.05 22.38 -10.26
C HIS A 608 1.31 22.50 -11.59
N ILE A 609 0.22 21.76 -11.73
CA ILE A 609 -0.67 21.80 -12.89
C ILE A 609 -2.06 22.35 -12.53
N VAL A 610 -2.36 22.45 -11.24
CA VAL A 610 -3.60 22.96 -10.70
C VAL A 610 -3.31 24.17 -9.81
N ASP A 611 -3.90 25.31 -10.16
CA ASP A 611 -3.77 26.55 -9.39
C ASP A 611 -4.40 26.41 -7.99
N GLU A 612 -3.85 27.15 -7.02
CA GLU A 612 -4.50 27.34 -5.72
C GLU A 612 -5.79 28.16 -5.87
N LYS A 613 -6.82 27.79 -5.11
CA LYS A 613 -7.98 28.68 -4.96
C LYS A 613 -7.65 29.77 -3.94
N GLU A 614 -8.18 31.00 -4.14
CA GLU A 614 -8.02 32.10 -3.17
C GLU A 614 -8.60 31.73 -1.77
N ASP A 615 -9.55 30.80 -1.70
CA ASP A 615 -10.19 30.33 -0.46
C ASP A 615 -9.40 29.22 0.27
N ASP A 616 -8.30 28.72 -0.31
CA ASP A 616 -7.46 27.67 0.28
C ASP A 616 -6.32 28.22 1.18
N LYS A 617 -6.30 29.58 1.40
CA LYS A 617 -5.30 30.27 2.25
C LYS A 617 -5.81 30.58 3.62
#